data_ade9c15e59c0523b4dd9babfc12b7485
#
_entry.id   ade9c15e59c0523b4dd9babfc12b7485
#
_cell.length_a   1.000
_cell.length_b   1.000
_cell.length_c   1.000
_cell.angle_alpha   90.00
_cell.angle_beta   90.00
_cell.angle_gamma   90.00
#
_symmetry.space_group_name_H-M   'P 1'
#
loop_
_entity.id
_entity.type
_entity.pdbx_description
1 polymer ?
#
loop_
_entity_poly.entity_id
_entity_poly.type
_entity_poly.pdbx_seq_one_letter_code
_entity_poly.pdbx_strand_id
1 'polypeptide(L)'
;MSAEIKRLSPVSFPGKPLKTDMREHWNVVLEYEAEGEGPYLFDLSHRARWDLQDADLSSFEPMGIRVPETPGQSRFENGVLVNRMNRTQASIWHLSGEIPAAPDGTAYTETTDGTVFLGLAGENIFAIAEKLSALDFADPAKSAPFLLQGPFSHVPCQVVTLERTDQRSGILLTCSRGYARDMAHAVWVAGEEFGLRPAGETAFESWIEAVST
;
A
#
# COMPACT_ATOMS: atom_id res chain seq x y z
N MET A 1 19.15 -28.46 14.41
CA MET A 1 18.70 -27.07 14.63
C MET A 1 17.93 -26.66 13.39
N SER A 2 16.62 -26.45 13.48
CA SER A 2 15.83 -25.89 12.39
C SER A 2 16.28 -24.45 12.18
N ALA A 3 16.68 -24.09 10.97
CA ALA A 3 16.99 -22.69 10.65
C ALA A 3 15.69 -21.89 10.79
N GLU A 4 15.72 -20.86 11.63
CA GLU A 4 14.60 -19.94 11.78
C GLU A 4 14.41 -19.20 10.45
N ILE A 5 13.25 -19.37 9.83
CA ILE A 5 12.89 -18.65 8.59
C ILE A 5 12.68 -17.19 8.96
N LYS A 6 13.38 -16.28 8.29
CA LYS A 6 13.17 -14.83 8.42
C LYS A 6 12.66 -14.27 7.10
N ARG A 7 11.56 -13.57 7.16
CA ARG A 7 11.05 -12.74 6.06
C ARG A 7 11.74 -11.36 6.15
N LEU A 8 12.34 -10.93 5.07
CA LEU A 8 12.99 -9.62 5.00
C LEU A 8 12.20 -8.71 4.10
N SER A 9 12.03 -7.46 4.53
CA SER A 9 11.49 -6.45 3.65
C SER A 9 12.37 -6.32 2.41
N PRO A 10 11.76 -6.17 1.21
CA PRO A 10 12.49 -5.96 -0.02
C PRO A 10 13.04 -4.54 -0.15
N VAL A 11 12.66 -3.62 0.76
CA VAL A 11 13.11 -2.22 0.76
C VAL A 11 13.99 -1.92 1.99
N SER A 12 14.81 -0.87 1.85
CA SER A 12 15.59 -0.31 2.95
C SER A 12 15.54 1.20 2.81
N PHE A 13 15.01 1.88 3.83
CA PHE A 13 14.96 3.33 3.86
C PHE A 13 16.20 3.93 4.53
N PRO A 14 16.60 5.16 4.14
CA PRO A 14 17.57 5.92 4.93
C PRO A 14 16.90 6.27 6.27
N GLY A 15 17.64 6.07 7.37
CA GLY A 15 17.14 6.28 8.73
C GLY A 15 17.42 5.09 9.62
N LYS A 16 17.49 5.35 10.90
CA LYS A 16 17.75 4.31 11.89
C LYS A 16 16.44 3.93 12.57
N PRO A 17 16.06 2.64 12.55
CA PRO A 17 14.91 2.17 13.32
C PRO A 17 15.13 2.44 14.81
N LEU A 18 14.14 3.09 15.45
CA LEU A 18 14.11 3.31 16.89
C LEU A 18 13.44 2.13 17.59
N LYS A 19 12.36 1.61 17.00
CA LYS A 19 11.60 0.51 17.55
C LYS A 19 11.20 -0.47 16.45
N THR A 20 11.35 -1.76 16.72
CA THR A 20 10.98 -2.84 15.81
C THR A 20 10.20 -3.92 16.53
N ASP A 21 9.41 -4.70 15.79
CA ASP A 21 8.67 -5.86 16.28
C ASP A 21 8.78 -7.02 15.30
N MET A 22 8.78 -8.25 15.83
CA MET A 22 8.80 -9.47 15.02
C MET A 22 7.40 -10.03 14.88
N ARG A 23 6.83 -9.99 13.66
CA ARG A 23 5.49 -10.51 13.36
C ARG A 23 5.56 -11.50 12.20
N GLU A 24 5.12 -12.72 12.40
CA GLU A 24 5.10 -13.78 11.37
C GLU A 24 6.44 -13.89 10.60
N HIS A 25 7.56 -13.80 11.31
CA HIS A 25 8.93 -13.81 10.78
C HIS A 25 9.36 -12.52 10.05
N TRP A 26 8.52 -11.46 9.98
CA TRP A 26 8.90 -10.14 9.50
C TRP A 26 9.50 -9.30 10.62
N ASN A 27 10.59 -8.59 10.34
CA ASN A 27 11.07 -7.51 11.22
C ASN A 27 10.39 -6.21 10.78
N VAL A 28 9.35 -5.82 11.49
CA VAL A 28 8.56 -4.61 11.21
C VAL A 28 9.15 -3.43 11.95
N VAL A 29 9.39 -2.31 11.27
CA VAL A 29 9.80 -1.06 11.90
C VAL A 29 8.54 -0.33 12.38
N LEU A 30 8.44 -0.15 13.71
CA LEU A 30 7.34 0.58 14.33
C LEU A 30 7.59 2.08 14.35
N GLU A 31 8.84 2.49 14.57
CA GLU A 31 9.24 3.91 14.67
C GLU A 31 10.67 4.10 14.16
N TYR A 32 10.96 5.24 13.51
CA TYR A 32 12.32 5.70 13.16
C TYR A 32 12.76 6.85 14.08
N GLU A 33 14.08 7.08 14.23
CA GLU A 33 14.64 8.10 15.15
C GLU A 33 14.27 9.55 14.78
N ALA A 34 13.88 9.84 13.54
CA ALA A 34 13.62 11.22 13.07
C ALA A 34 12.48 11.28 12.05
N GLU A 35 11.32 10.78 12.43
CA GLU A 35 10.14 10.80 11.54
C GLU A 35 9.63 12.23 11.27
N GLY A 36 9.62 13.12 12.30
CA GLY A 36 9.12 14.49 12.18
C GLY A 36 7.61 14.54 11.90
N GLU A 37 7.18 15.54 11.12
CA GLU A 37 5.76 15.76 10.79
C GLU A 37 5.37 15.30 9.37
N GLY A 38 6.27 14.61 8.66
CA GLY A 38 6.05 14.15 7.27
C GLY A 38 6.42 15.21 6.22
N PRO A 39 6.11 14.99 4.92
CA PRO A 39 5.43 13.80 4.37
C PRO A 39 6.17 12.50 4.61
N TYR A 40 5.42 11.40 4.64
CA TYR A 40 5.94 10.10 5.04
C TYR A 40 5.99 9.08 3.90
N LEU A 41 6.99 8.21 3.95
CA LEU A 41 7.11 7.00 3.16
C LEU A 41 7.12 5.79 4.10
N PHE A 42 6.18 4.86 3.90
CA PHE A 42 5.99 3.66 4.71
C PHE A 42 6.38 2.40 3.94
N ASP A 43 7.03 1.46 4.62
CA ASP A 43 7.17 0.08 4.15
C ASP A 43 6.06 -0.79 4.75
N LEU A 44 5.16 -1.20 3.91
CA LEU A 44 3.99 -2.02 4.25
C LEU A 44 4.13 -3.45 3.72
N SER A 45 5.33 -3.86 3.27
CA SER A 45 5.54 -5.15 2.58
C SER A 45 5.16 -6.37 3.41
N HIS A 46 5.12 -6.23 4.74
CA HIS A 46 4.65 -7.27 5.66
C HIS A 46 3.12 -7.40 5.74
N ARG A 47 2.36 -6.39 5.29
CA ARG A 47 0.89 -6.40 5.31
C ARG A 47 0.35 -7.41 4.31
N ALA A 48 -0.59 -8.25 4.74
CA ALA A 48 -1.15 -9.33 3.94
C ALA A 48 -1.92 -8.82 2.72
N ARG A 49 -1.71 -9.48 1.58
CA ARG A 49 -2.33 -9.12 0.31
C ARG A 49 -2.72 -10.36 -0.47
N TRP A 50 -3.86 -10.26 -1.15
CA TRP A 50 -4.37 -11.34 -2.01
C TRP A 50 -4.81 -10.80 -3.36
N ASP A 51 -4.71 -11.64 -4.35
CA ASP A 51 -5.32 -11.48 -5.68
C ASP A 51 -6.54 -12.40 -5.76
N LEU A 52 -7.65 -11.88 -6.25
CA LEU A 52 -8.89 -12.61 -6.50
C LEU A 52 -9.14 -12.65 -8.00
N GLN A 53 -9.27 -13.84 -8.56
CA GLN A 53 -9.53 -14.03 -9.98
C GLN A 53 -10.71 -14.98 -10.18
N ASP A 54 -11.75 -14.47 -10.84
CA ASP A 54 -12.91 -15.26 -11.25
C ASP A 54 -13.60 -14.64 -12.47
N ALA A 55 -14.36 -15.43 -13.22
CA ALA A 55 -15.14 -14.96 -14.36
C ALA A 55 -16.26 -13.99 -13.94
N ASP A 56 -16.80 -14.18 -12.72
CA ASP A 56 -17.82 -13.33 -12.11
C ASP A 56 -17.46 -12.96 -10.66
N LEU A 57 -16.98 -11.74 -10.47
CA LEU A 57 -16.62 -11.22 -9.14
C LEU A 57 -17.81 -10.71 -8.32
N SER A 58 -19.03 -10.68 -8.86
CA SER A 58 -20.20 -10.14 -8.16
C SER A 58 -20.64 -10.97 -6.95
N SER A 59 -20.26 -12.26 -6.94
CA SER A 59 -20.57 -13.21 -5.86
C SER A 59 -19.53 -13.21 -4.72
N PHE A 60 -18.44 -12.44 -4.86
CA PHE A 60 -17.35 -12.45 -3.88
C PHE A 60 -17.45 -11.28 -2.91
N GLU A 61 -17.30 -11.61 -1.63
CA GLU A 61 -17.24 -10.65 -0.53
C GLU A 61 -16.01 -10.97 0.35
N PRO A 62 -14.76 -10.73 -0.14
CA PRO A 62 -13.56 -11.00 0.65
C PRO A 62 -13.61 -10.24 1.97
N MET A 63 -13.42 -10.96 3.09
CA MET A 63 -13.50 -10.42 4.45
C MET A 63 -14.80 -9.64 4.74
N GLY A 64 -15.91 -10.05 4.10
CA GLY A 64 -17.22 -9.42 4.24
C GLY A 64 -17.40 -8.12 3.46
N ILE A 65 -16.45 -7.75 2.59
CA ILE A 65 -16.50 -6.54 1.78
C ILE A 65 -16.84 -6.90 0.33
N ARG A 66 -17.94 -6.37 -0.18
CA ARG A 66 -18.32 -6.59 -1.58
C ARG A 66 -17.28 -5.99 -2.54
N VAL A 67 -16.86 -6.77 -3.54
CA VAL A 67 -16.00 -6.27 -4.62
C VAL A 67 -16.70 -5.12 -5.36
N PRO A 68 -16.06 -3.95 -5.59
CA PRO A 68 -16.65 -2.86 -6.36
C PRO A 68 -17.11 -3.31 -7.76
N GLU A 69 -18.16 -2.70 -8.30
CA GLU A 69 -18.73 -3.11 -9.58
C GLU A 69 -17.88 -2.67 -10.78
N THR A 70 -17.29 -1.49 -10.70
CA THR A 70 -16.58 -0.86 -11.82
C THR A 70 -15.06 -0.96 -11.66
N PRO A 71 -14.32 -1.37 -12.70
CA PRO A 71 -12.85 -1.30 -12.69
C PRO A 71 -12.34 0.10 -12.33
N GLY A 72 -11.29 0.14 -11.50
CA GLY A 72 -10.72 1.39 -10.99
C GLY A 72 -11.38 1.88 -9.69
N GLN A 73 -12.50 1.33 -9.27
CA GLN A 73 -13.08 1.60 -7.95
C GLN A 73 -12.39 0.78 -6.86
N SER A 74 -12.31 1.39 -5.68
CA SER A 74 -11.84 0.75 -4.45
C SER A 74 -12.86 0.94 -3.35
N ARG A 75 -12.85 0.03 -2.36
CA ARG A 75 -13.66 0.11 -1.14
C ARG A 75 -12.78 -0.18 0.05
N PHE A 76 -12.79 0.72 1.03
CA PHE A 76 -12.04 0.57 2.26
C PHE A 76 -13.02 0.46 3.43
N GLU A 77 -13.04 -0.70 4.08
CA GLU A 77 -13.90 -1.01 5.23
C GLU A 77 -13.15 -1.93 6.19
N ASN A 78 -13.33 -1.76 7.48
CA ASN A 78 -12.79 -2.64 8.53
C ASN A 78 -11.28 -2.94 8.39
N GLY A 79 -10.47 -1.97 7.99
CA GLY A 79 -9.04 -2.15 7.80
C GLY A 79 -8.62 -2.92 6.56
N VAL A 80 -9.55 -3.23 5.67
CA VAL A 80 -9.28 -3.93 4.41
C VAL A 80 -9.70 -3.10 3.22
N LEU A 81 -8.83 -3.01 2.23
CA LEU A 81 -9.04 -2.32 0.97
C LEU A 81 -9.24 -3.33 -0.16
N VAL A 82 -10.40 -3.29 -0.82
CA VAL A 82 -10.74 -4.13 -1.97
C VAL A 82 -10.74 -3.29 -3.23
N ASN A 83 -9.90 -3.62 -4.20
CA ASN A 83 -9.68 -2.87 -5.43
C ASN A 83 -10.18 -3.67 -6.64
N ARG A 84 -11.09 -3.11 -7.43
CA ARG A 84 -11.52 -3.72 -8.70
C ARG A 84 -10.52 -3.39 -9.79
N MET A 85 -9.71 -4.37 -10.20
CA MET A 85 -8.67 -4.18 -11.20
C MET A 85 -9.23 -4.19 -12.64
N ASN A 86 -10.03 -5.19 -12.94
CA ASN A 86 -10.66 -5.36 -14.24
C ASN A 86 -11.94 -6.22 -14.09
N ARG A 87 -12.48 -6.72 -15.21
CA ARG A 87 -13.72 -7.51 -15.19
C ARG A 87 -13.61 -8.79 -14.34
N THR A 88 -12.45 -9.42 -14.32
CA THR A 88 -12.22 -10.75 -13.74
C THR A 88 -11.22 -10.78 -12.59
N GLN A 89 -10.73 -9.62 -12.15
CA GLN A 89 -9.66 -9.55 -11.15
C GLN A 89 -9.89 -8.42 -10.16
N ALA A 90 -9.64 -8.70 -8.88
CA ALA A 90 -9.59 -7.74 -7.79
C ALA A 90 -8.36 -7.99 -6.91
N SER A 91 -7.82 -6.96 -6.28
CA SER A 91 -6.79 -7.10 -5.25
C SER A 91 -7.33 -6.70 -3.89
N ILE A 92 -6.91 -7.42 -2.85
CA ILE A 92 -7.33 -7.24 -1.46
C ILE A 92 -6.08 -6.92 -0.64
N TRP A 93 -6.08 -5.78 0.06
CA TRP A 93 -4.97 -5.32 0.86
C TRP A 93 -5.40 -5.10 2.30
N HIS A 94 -4.76 -5.79 3.23
CA HIS A 94 -4.95 -5.57 4.66
C HIS A 94 -4.13 -4.35 5.10
N LEU A 95 -4.78 -3.35 5.69
CA LEU A 95 -4.16 -2.09 6.09
C LEU A 95 -4.07 -1.91 7.61
N SER A 96 -5.08 -2.34 8.37
CA SER A 96 -5.11 -2.13 9.82
C SER A 96 -5.93 -3.20 10.54
N GLY A 97 -5.77 -3.29 11.85
CA GLY A 97 -6.44 -4.25 12.70
C GLY A 97 -5.73 -5.62 12.75
N GLU A 98 -6.42 -6.63 13.27
CA GLU A 98 -5.92 -8.00 13.29
C GLU A 98 -5.76 -8.54 11.86
N ILE A 99 -4.69 -9.31 11.65
CA ILE A 99 -4.46 -9.95 10.34
C ILE A 99 -5.61 -10.92 10.08
N PRO A 100 -6.42 -10.71 9.03
CA PRO A 100 -7.54 -11.57 8.74
C PRO A 100 -7.05 -12.96 8.32
N ALA A 101 -7.86 -13.98 8.59
CA ALA A 101 -7.64 -15.30 8.01
C ALA A 101 -7.60 -15.19 6.47
N ALA A 102 -6.71 -15.95 5.84
CA ALA A 102 -6.67 -16.02 4.38
C ALA A 102 -8.06 -16.42 3.83
N PRO A 103 -8.54 -15.73 2.77
CA PRO A 103 -9.82 -16.11 2.17
C PRO A 103 -9.77 -17.55 1.65
N ASP A 104 -10.83 -18.29 1.88
CA ASP A 104 -10.95 -19.67 1.38
C ASP A 104 -11.32 -19.68 -0.11
N GLY A 105 -10.77 -20.65 -0.84
CA GLY A 105 -11.15 -20.95 -2.22
C GLY A 105 -10.02 -20.77 -3.24
N THR A 106 -10.16 -21.47 -4.36
CA THR A 106 -9.17 -21.50 -5.44
C THR A 106 -9.07 -20.20 -6.26
N ALA A 107 -10.03 -19.30 -6.07
CA ALA A 107 -10.04 -17.98 -6.72
C ALA A 107 -9.01 -17.00 -6.10
N TYR A 108 -8.54 -17.27 -4.88
CA TYR A 108 -7.62 -16.41 -4.16
C TYR A 108 -6.17 -16.89 -4.24
N THR A 109 -5.26 -15.93 -4.43
CA THR A 109 -3.81 -16.18 -4.40
C THR A 109 -3.16 -15.16 -3.48
N GLU A 110 -2.40 -15.61 -2.48
CA GLU A 110 -1.62 -14.70 -1.63
C GLU A 110 -0.47 -14.09 -2.43
N THR A 111 -0.33 -12.77 -2.37
CA THR A 111 0.67 -12.00 -3.12
C THR A 111 1.65 -11.24 -2.21
N THR A 112 1.56 -11.43 -0.90
CA THR A 112 2.37 -10.72 0.11
C THR A 112 3.87 -10.83 -0.18
N ASP A 113 4.38 -12.04 -0.39
CA ASP A 113 5.81 -12.26 -0.64
C ASP A 113 6.24 -11.99 -2.10
N GLY A 114 5.28 -11.88 -3.02
CA GLY A 114 5.54 -11.62 -4.44
C GLY A 114 5.65 -10.14 -4.81
N THR A 115 5.22 -9.25 -3.92
CA THR A 115 5.13 -7.81 -4.19
C THR A 115 5.79 -6.97 -3.12
N VAL A 116 6.25 -5.76 -3.47
CA VAL A 116 6.52 -4.69 -2.51
C VAL A 116 5.23 -3.90 -2.29
N PHE A 117 5.07 -3.38 -1.08
CA PHE A 117 3.94 -2.52 -0.75
C PHE A 117 4.43 -1.29 -0.01
N LEU A 118 4.15 -0.11 -0.58
CA LEU A 118 4.56 1.18 -0.05
C LEU A 118 3.33 2.05 0.19
N GLY A 119 3.42 2.91 1.22
CA GLY A 119 2.46 3.97 1.47
C GLY A 119 3.16 5.33 1.46
N LEU A 120 2.50 6.35 0.97
CA LEU A 120 2.93 7.74 1.06
C LEU A 120 1.76 8.57 1.59
N ALA A 121 2.00 9.39 2.62
CA ALA A 121 0.97 10.23 3.21
C ALA A 121 1.51 11.57 3.72
N GLY A 122 0.70 12.61 3.59
CA GLY A 122 1.02 13.96 4.07
C GLY A 122 0.82 15.02 3.01
N GLU A 123 1.55 16.12 3.16
CA GLU A 123 1.55 17.21 2.17
C GLU A 123 2.36 16.84 0.92
N ASN A 124 2.01 17.40 -0.22
CA ASN A 124 2.75 17.28 -1.49
C ASN A 124 2.91 15.86 -2.06
N ILE A 125 2.17 14.86 -1.56
CA ILE A 125 2.30 13.47 -2.04
C ILE A 125 2.00 13.36 -3.54
N PHE A 126 0.98 14.06 -4.04
CA PHE A 126 0.69 14.04 -5.48
C PHE A 126 1.80 14.70 -6.30
N ALA A 127 2.38 15.80 -5.81
CA ALA A 127 3.53 16.44 -6.47
C ALA A 127 4.76 15.51 -6.54
N ILE A 128 5.00 14.72 -5.49
CA ILE A 128 6.03 13.67 -5.50
C ILE A 128 5.70 12.58 -6.51
N ALA A 129 4.45 12.08 -6.51
CA ALA A 129 4.00 11.00 -7.37
C ALA A 129 4.00 11.39 -8.87
N GLU A 130 3.63 12.62 -9.20
CA GLU A 130 3.60 13.17 -10.57
C GLU A 130 5.00 13.26 -11.21
N LYS A 131 6.07 13.33 -10.43
CA LYS A 131 7.44 13.22 -10.96
C LYS A 131 7.77 11.81 -11.47
N LEU A 132 7.04 10.80 -10.99
CA LEU A 132 7.31 9.39 -11.25
C LEU A 132 6.29 8.72 -12.16
N SER A 133 5.13 9.36 -12.36
CA SER A 133 4.02 8.77 -13.11
C SER A 133 3.13 9.83 -13.76
N ALA A 134 2.55 9.48 -14.90
CA ALA A 134 1.53 10.28 -15.58
C ALA A 134 0.09 9.88 -15.16
N LEU A 135 -0.06 9.07 -14.11
CA LEU A 135 -1.37 8.73 -13.56
C LEU A 135 -2.00 9.94 -12.88
N ASP A 136 -3.31 10.14 -13.08
CA ASP A 136 -4.04 11.26 -12.47
C ASP A 136 -4.52 10.88 -11.06
N PHE A 137 -3.68 11.18 -10.05
CA PHE A 137 -3.96 10.89 -8.64
C PHE A 137 -5.04 11.81 -8.05
N ALA A 138 -5.30 12.94 -8.70
CA ALA A 138 -6.25 13.96 -8.28
C ALA A 138 -7.49 14.05 -9.18
N ASP A 139 -7.76 13.05 -10.03
CA ASP A 139 -8.89 13.02 -10.98
C ASP A 139 -10.18 13.50 -10.29
N PRO A 140 -10.74 14.66 -10.69
CA PRO A 140 -11.91 15.23 -10.04
C PRO A 140 -13.19 14.43 -10.28
N ALA A 141 -13.19 13.54 -11.28
CA ALA A 141 -14.31 12.65 -11.57
C ALA A 141 -14.37 11.43 -10.63
N LYS A 142 -13.33 11.21 -9.82
CA LYS A 142 -13.23 10.07 -8.90
C LYS A 142 -13.29 10.54 -7.45
N SER A 143 -13.92 9.73 -6.60
CA SER A 143 -13.88 9.88 -5.15
C SER A 143 -12.93 8.87 -4.54
N ALA A 144 -12.06 9.30 -3.61
CA ALA A 144 -11.20 8.39 -2.87
C ALA A 144 -12.03 7.46 -1.95
N PRO A 145 -11.65 6.19 -1.81
CA PRO A 145 -10.50 5.55 -2.46
C PRO A 145 -10.79 5.12 -3.89
N PHE A 146 -9.79 5.21 -4.78
CA PHE A 146 -9.86 4.68 -6.14
C PHE A 146 -8.52 4.13 -6.64
N LEU A 147 -8.59 3.10 -7.48
CA LEU A 147 -7.44 2.42 -8.05
C LEU A 147 -7.04 3.03 -9.40
N LEU A 148 -5.75 3.23 -9.57
CA LEU A 148 -5.07 3.50 -10.84
C LEU A 148 -4.12 2.34 -11.15
N GLN A 149 -3.99 2.00 -12.42
CA GLN A 149 -3.06 0.98 -12.89
C GLN A 149 -2.22 1.55 -14.03
N GLY A 150 -0.92 1.53 -13.88
CA GLY A 150 -0.01 2.04 -14.90
C GLY A 150 1.43 2.14 -14.44
N PRO A 151 2.31 2.69 -15.29
CA PRO A 151 3.71 2.85 -14.93
C PRO A 151 3.89 3.87 -13.80
N PHE A 152 4.66 3.48 -12.79
CA PHE A 152 5.20 4.35 -11.75
C PHE A 152 6.71 4.13 -11.73
N SER A 153 7.52 5.17 -12.00
CA SER A 153 8.96 5.04 -12.27
C SER A 153 9.30 3.93 -13.30
N HIS A 154 8.51 3.88 -14.40
CA HIS A 154 8.61 2.89 -15.49
C HIS A 154 8.22 1.45 -15.12
N VAL A 155 7.83 1.18 -13.88
CA VAL A 155 7.41 -0.14 -13.39
C VAL A 155 5.89 -0.23 -13.38
N PRO A 156 5.26 -1.29 -13.90
CA PRO A 156 3.82 -1.51 -13.78
C PRO A 156 3.41 -1.61 -12.31
N CYS A 157 2.50 -0.74 -11.89
CA CYS A 157 2.03 -0.65 -10.51
C CYS A 157 0.50 -0.65 -10.44
N GLN A 158 0.01 -1.06 -9.29
CA GLN A 158 -1.31 -0.70 -8.78
C GLN A 158 -1.10 0.44 -7.79
N VAL A 159 -1.80 1.55 -7.96
CA VAL A 159 -1.73 2.71 -7.08
C VAL A 159 -3.14 3.08 -6.66
N VAL A 160 -3.38 3.18 -5.36
CA VAL A 160 -4.67 3.64 -4.83
C VAL A 160 -4.48 5.03 -4.25
N THR A 161 -5.27 5.99 -4.73
CA THR A 161 -5.46 7.25 -4.01
C THR A 161 -6.42 6.96 -2.86
N LEU A 162 -5.90 6.97 -1.63
CA LEU A 162 -6.66 6.63 -0.43
C LEU A 162 -7.20 7.88 0.28
N GLU A 163 -6.39 8.93 0.35
CA GLU A 163 -6.75 10.22 0.95
C GLU A 163 -6.57 11.35 -0.07
N ARG A 164 -7.55 12.25 -0.12
CA ARG A 164 -7.49 13.48 -0.92
C ARG A 164 -8.30 14.58 -0.24
N THR A 165 -7.59 15.46 0.43
CA THR A 165 -8.16 16.68 1.06
C THR A 165 -7.39 17.90 0.53
N ASP A 166 -7.82 19.10 0.88
CA ASP A 166 -7.15 20.36 0.49
C ASP A 166 -5.74 20.50 1.09
N GLN A 167 -5.46 19.80 2.19
CA GLN A 167 -4.20 19.92 2.92
C GLN A 167 -3.34 18.66 2.84
N ARG A 168 -3.95 17.50 2.64
CA ARG A 168 -3.26 16.20 2.71
C ARG A 168 -3.69 15.30 1.58
N SER A 169 -2.75 14.49 1.14
CA SER A 169 -2.98 13.44 0.19
C SER A 169 -2.27 12.16 0.62
N GLY A 170 -2.78 11.02 0.17
CA GLY A 170 -2.18 9.75 0.48
C GLY A 170 -2.43 8.71 -0.60
N ILE A 171 -1.37 7.99 -0.94
CA ILE A 171 -1.42 6.89 -1.89
C ILE A 171 -0.81 5.63 -1.31
N LEU A 172 -1.35 4.51 -1.75
CA LEU A 172 -0.78 3.18 -1.54
C LEU A 172 -0.36 2.62 -2.88
N LEU A 173 0.83 2.03 -2.96
CA LEU A 173 1.33 1.50 -4.20
C LEU A 173 1.92 0.10 -4.02
N THR A 174 1.67 -0.80 -5.00
CA THR A 174 2.29 -2.11 -5.07
C THR A 174 2.81 -2.42 -6.46
N CYS A 175 3.95 -3.09 -6.52
CA CYS A 175 4.52 -3.64 -7.74
C CYS A 175 5.28 -4.94 -7.44
N SER A 176 5.82 -5.59 -8.46
CA SER A 176 6.61 -6.81 -8.30
C SER A 176 7.80 -6.58 -7.35
N ARG A 177 8.02 -7.52 -6.44
CA ARG A 177 9.10 -7.51 -5.43
C ARG A 177 10.48 -7.26 -6.03
N GLY A 178 10.74 -7.73 -7.25
CA GLY A 178 12.02 -7.53 -7.94
C GLY A 178 12.41 -6.06 -8.16
N TYR A 179 11.43 -5.16 -8.19
CA TYR A 179 11.65 -3.71 -8.38
C TYR A 179 11.66 -2.92 -7.06
N ALA A 180 11.52 -3.57 -5.93
CA ALA A 180 11.29 -2.92 -4.64
C ALA A 180 12.35 -1.87 -4.28
N ARG A 181 13.63 -2.21 -4.46
CA ARG A 181 14.75 -1.33 -4.13
C ARG A 181 14.78 -0.10 -5.03
N ASP A 182 14.61 -0.30 -6.34
CA ASP A 182 14.62 0.80 -7.32
C ASP A 182 13.41 1.69 -7.14
N MET A 183 12.24 1.11 -6.86
CA MET A 183 11.01 1.85 -6.57
C MET A 183 11.15 2.71 -5.32
N ALA A 184 11.61 2.13 -4.21
CA ALA A 184 11.81 2.86 -2.96
C ALA A 184 12.83 4.00 -3.13
N HIS A 185 13.91 3.77 -3.88
CA HIS A 185 14.91 4.79 -4.17
C HIS A 185 14.34 5.92 -5.05
N ALA A 186 13.59 5.58 -6.11
CA ALA A 186 12.96 6.58 -6.98
C ALA A 186 11.99 7.49 -6.21
N VAL A 187 11.15 6.89 -5.36
CA VAL A 187 10.21 7.64 -4.50
C VAL A 187 10.97 8.53 -3.52
N TRP A 188 12.03 8.00 -2.90
CA TRP A 188 12.86 8.75 -1.98
C TRP A 188 13.45 9.99 -2.65
N VAL A 189 14.14 9.82 -3.79
CA VAL A 189 14.77 10.93 -4.53
C VAL A 189 13.75 11.96 -4.99
N ALA A 190 12.58 11.52 -5.48
CA ALA A 190 11.52 12.44 -5.90
C ALA A 190 10.95 13.26 -4.72
N GLY A 191 10.98 12.69 -3.51
CA GLY A 191 10.45 13.31 -2.30
C GLY A 191 11.43 14.18 -1.52
N GLU A 192 12.75 14.11 -1.79
CA GLU A 192 13.76 14.82 -1.00
C GLU A 192 13.50 16.34 -0.87
N GLU A 193 13.15 17.01 -1.97
CA GLU A 193 12.86 18.45 -1.96
C GLU A 193 11.61 18.82 -1.16
N PHE A 194 10.69 17.86 -0.96
CA PHE A 194 9.49 18.04 -0.16
C PHE A 194 9.67 17.60 1.30
N GLY A 195 10.88 17.18 1.67
CA GLY A 195 11.19 16.71 3.01
C GLY A 195 10.61 15.33 3.35
N LEU A 196 10.35 14.48 2.34
CA LEU A 196 9.87 13.11 2.54
C LEU A 196 10.76 12.34 3.53
N ARG A 197 10.14 11.67 4.49
CA ARG A 197 10.82 10.93 5.55
C ARG A 197 10.31 9.48 5.64
N PRO A 198 11.17 8.53 5.98
CA PRO A 198 10.68 7.22 6.35
C PRO A 198 9.91 7.32 7.67
N ALA A 199 8.81 6.61 7.76
CA ALA A 199 8.06 6.48 8.98
C ALA A 199 7.64 5.02 9.21
N GLY A 200 7.50 4.65 10.49
CA GLY A 200 7.17 3.31 10.91
C GLY A 200 5.67 3.05 10.93
N GLU A 201 5.34 1.83 11.32
CA GLU A 201 3.97 1.34 11.34
C GLU A 201 3.07 2.16 12.29
N THR A 202 3.58 2.68 13.40
CA THR A 202 2.80 3.50 14.34
C THR A 202 2.24 4.76 13.66
N ALA A 203 3.06 5.45 12.85
CA ALA A 203 2.60 6.62 12.11
C ALA A 203 1.63 6.23 10.98
N PHE A 204 1.85 5.08 10.34
CA PHE A 204 0.93 4.56 9.33
C PHE A 204 -0.44 4.23 9.92
N GLU A 205 -0.51 3.55 11.06
CA GLU A 205 -1.77 3.22 11.73
C GLU A 205 -2.55 4.48 12.13
N SER A 206 -1.85 5.48 12.68
CA SER A 206 -2.47 6.78 13.00
C SER A 206 -3.06 7.48 11.76
N TRP A 207 -2.37 7.38 10.60
CA TRP A 207 -2.90 7.90 9.35
C TRP A 207 -4.13 7.13 8.88
N ILE A 208 -4.11 5.80 8.91
CA ILE A 208 -5.24 4.95 8.48
C ILE A 208 -6.48 5.18 9.36
N GLU A 209 -6.30 5.34 10.67
CA GLU A 209 -7.39 5.67 11.59
C GLU A 209 -8.05 7.00 11.21
N ALA A 210 -7.25 8.03 10.90
CA ALA A 210 -7.75 9.34 10.50
C ALA A 210 -8.50 9.31 9.15
N VAL A 211 -8.11 8.45 8.22
CA VAL A 211 -8.78 8.28 6.92
C VAL A 211 -10.09 7.49 7.05
N SER A 212 -10.22 6.64 8.08
CA SER A 212 -11.38 5.78 8.31
C SER A 212 -12.57 6.52 8.99
N THR A 213 -12.34 7.75 9.46
CA THR A 213 -13.31 8.58 10.20
C THR A 213 -14.05 9.53 9.27
#